data_735a5a9eac6fc54ee9a5e859e6ae48d7
#
_entry.id   735a5a9eac6fc54ee9a5e859e6ae48d7
#
_cell.length_a   1.000
_cell.length_b   1.000
_cell.length_c   1.000
_cell.angle_alpha   90.00
_cell.angle_beta   90.00
_cell.angle_gamma   90.00
#
_symmetry.space_group_name_H-M   'P 1'
#
loop_
_entity.id
_entity.type
_entity.pdbx_description
1 polymer ?
#
loop_
_entity_poly.entity_id
_entity_poly.type
_entity_poly.pdbx_seq_one_letter_code
_entity_poly.pdbx_strand_id
1 'polypeptide(L)'
;MTDTIPSILMVSWNRREYYERTMAHLLADPSEFRLHLWDNGSEDGLADYIAGLRDDRIVERHLNPTNVGQYEPWHWFVKGCTTGVGGKLDDDILGEAGWMTRFADMLVAEPQFGLLGAWVFLPEEWDAGVAAHKIRCVGDYEIFQNVWVAGCIFLGRIETLRRFSLHDPLARGVPIEHKAITRAGLISGYPLPMSFAHNQDDPRSPYCRMNRPGGWDQFAAYTARMQKFSGPEEYSQWIARDARDILETPIADQLNLFEPPTTAQRIIRKLKRLLGRPTS
;
A
#
# COMPACT_ATOMS: atom_id res chain seq x y z
N MET A 1 -27.50 9.68 2.70
CA MET A 1 -26.72 8.52 3.21
C MET A 1 -25.45 8.46 2.37
N THR A 2 -24.29 8.47 2.99
CA THR A 2 -23.01 8.32 2.29
C THR A 2 -22.95 6.90 1.75
N ASP A 3 -22.57 6.75 0.49
CA ASP A 3 -22.40 5.45 -0.16
C ASP A 3 -21.26 4.69 0.54
N THR A 4 -21.57 3.56 1.14
CA THR A 4 -20.61 2.76 1.94
C THR A 4 -19.88 1.70 1.12
N ILE A 5 -20.28 1.49 -0.14
CA ILE A 5 -19.58 0.57 -1.05
C ILE A 5 -18.18 1.14 -1.31
N PRO A 6 -17.10 0.42 -0.96
CA PRO A 6 -15.76 0.96 -1.12
C PRO A 6 -15.35 1.08 -2.59
N SER A 7 -14.62 2.14 -2.91
CA SER A 7 -13.95 2.30 -4.20
C SER A 7 -12.48 1.92 -4.08
N ILE A 8 -11.98 1.14 -5.04
CA ILE A 8 -10.62 0.63 -5.08
C ILE A 8 -9.93 1.11 -6.34
N LEU A 9 -8.74 1.70 -6.20
CA LEU A 9 -7.85 1.96 -7.32
C LEU A 9 -6.84 0.82 -7.47
N MET A 10 -6.72 0.29 -8.69
CA MET A 10 -5.64 -0.61 -9.08
C MET A 10 -4.83 0.02 -10.22
N VAL A 11 -3.55 0.24 -9.97
CA VAL A 11 -2.60 0.79 -10.96
C VAL A 11 -1.62 -0.31 -11.34
N SER A 12 -1.36 -0.47 -12.63
CA SER A 12 -0.38 -1.46 -13.12
C SER A 12 0.50 -0.89 -14.24
N TRP A 13 1.69 -1.47 -14.37
CA TRP A 13 2.63 -1.18 -15.45
C TRP A 13 3.54 -2.38 -15.75
N ASN A 14 3.37 -2.99 -16.95
CA ASN A 14 4.19 -4.12 -17.42
C ASN A 14 4.22 -5.32 -16.45
N ARG A 15 3.08 -5.63 -15.84
CA ARG A 15 2.95 -6.71 -14.84
C ARG A 15 1.73 -7.60 -15.10
N ARG A 16 1.37 -7.80 -16.37
CA ARG A 16 0.16 -8.51 -16.80
C ARG A 16 -0.05 -9.85 -16.10
N GLU A 17 0.99 -10.66 -15.92
CA GLU A 17 0.87 -11.97 -15.28
C GLU A 17 0.41 -11.89 -13.81
N TYR A 18 0.94 -10.94 -13.04
CA TYR A 18 0.47 -10.69 -11.67
C TYR A 18 -0.95 -10.13 -11.67
N TYR A 19 -1.17 -9.14 -12.54
CA TYR A 19 -2.47 -8.49 -12.68
C TYR A 19 -3.60 -9.47 -12.99
N GLU A 20 -3.42 -10.39 -13.95
CA GLU A 20 -4.41 -11.40 -14.33
C GLU A 20 -4.79 -12.28 -13.13
N ARG A 21 -3.82 -12.69 -12.33
CA ARG A 21 -4.05 -13.51 -11.13
C ARG A 21 -4.76 -12.71 -10.03
N THR A 22 -4.30 -11.48 -9.78
CA THR A 22 -4.95 -10.58 -8.82
C THR A 22 -6.38 -10.29 -9.23
N MET A 23 -6.62 -10.00 -10.50
CA MET A 23 -7.96 -9.74 -11.02
C MET A 23 -8.89 -10.94 -10.91
N ALA A 24 -8.40 -12.14 -11.29
CA ALA A 24 -9.20 -13.36 -11.14
C ALA A 24 -9.56 -13.64 -9.67
N HIS A 25 -8.62 -13.41 -8.74
CA HIS A 25 -8.86 -13.55 -7.32
C HIS A 25 -9.86 -12.50 -6.80
N LEU A 26 -9.68 -11.23 -7.16
CA LEU A 26 -10.53 -10.12 -6.74
C LEU A 26 -11.97 -10.29 -7.24
N LEU A 27 -12.14 -10.66 -8.51
CA LEU A 27 -13.48 -10.83 -9.09
C LEU A 27 -14.21 -12.08 -8.58
N ALA A 28 -13.51 -13.05 -8.01
CA ALA A 28 -14.10 -14.20 -7.31
C ALA A 28 -14.63 -13.83 -5.90
N ASP A 29 -14.20 -12.70 -5.32
CA ASP A 29 -14.73 -12.20 -4.04
C ASP A 29 -16.20 -11.75 -4.24
N PRO A 30 -17.16 -12.24 -3.43
CA PRO A 30 -18.56 -11.87 -3.55
C PRO A 30 -18.88 -10.46 -3.02
N SER A 31 -17.93 -9.77 -2.43
CA SER A 31 -18.11 -8.42 -1.87
C SER A 31 -18.53 -7.42 -2.93
N GLU A 32 -19.33 -6.45 -2.54
CA GLU A 32 -19.63 -5.27 -3.34
C GLU A 32 -18.49 -4.26 -3.21
N PHE A 33 -17.96 -3.80 -4.34
CA PHE A 33 -16.95 -2.74 -4.42
C PHE A 33 -17.03 -2.05 -5.79
N ARG A 34 -16.40 -0.90 -5.93
CA ARG A 34 -16.20 -0.21 -7.20
C ARG A 34 -14.74 -0.22 -7.56
N LEU A 35 -14.41 -0.75 -8.71
CA LEU A 35 -13.05 -0.93 -9.17
C LEU A 35 -12.71 0.08 -10.26
N HIS A 36 -11.68 0.88 -9.99
CA HIS A 36 -11.10 1.83 -10.92
C HIS A 36 -9.75 1.26 -11.38
N LEU A 37 -9.63 0.97 -12.66
CA LEU A 37 -8.46 0.36 -13.25
C LEU A 37 -7.63 1.42 -13.98
N TRP A 38 -6.33 1.40 -13.75
CA TRP A 38 -5.39 2.31 -14.40
C TRP A 38 -4.22 1.51 -14.98
N ASP A 39 -4.16 1.42 -16.30
CA ASP A 39 -2.96 0.99 -17.00
C ASP A 39 -2.04 2.19 -17.23
N ASN A 40 -0.80 2.05 -16.82
CA ASN A 40 0.18 3.13 -16.83
C ASN A 40 1.10 3.08 -18.08
N GLY A 41 0.53 2.76 -19.24
CA GLY A 41 1.24 2.65 -20.51
C GLY A 41 2.04 1.35 -20.61
N SER A 42 1.37 0.22 -20.35
CA SER A 42 2.01 -1.10 -20.47
C SER A 42 2.19 -1.55 -21.91
N GLU A 43 3.29 -2.25 -22.18
CA GLU A 43 3.65 -2.80 -23.48
C GLU A 43 3.50 -4.34 -23.55
N ASP A 44 3.09 -4.98 -22.43
CA ASP A 44 2.97 -6.44 -22.29
C ASP A 44 1.56 -6.97 -22.62
N GLY A 45 0.70 -6.14 -23.24
CA GLY A 45 -0.68 -6.50 -23.60
C GLY A 45 -1.69 -6.36 -22.44
N LEU A 46 -1.29 -5.73 -21.33
CA LEU A 46 -2.17 -5.48 -20.18
C LEU A 46 -3.34 -4.58 -20.54
N ALA A 47 -3.13 -3.53 -21.34
CA ALA A 47 -4.18 -2.59 -21.75
C ALA A 47 -5.33 -3.32 -22.47
N ASP A 48 -5.01 -4.24 -23.38
CA ASP A 48 -6.01 -5.05 -24.09
C ASP A 48 -6.76 -6.00 -23.15
N TYR A 49 -6.04 -6.58 -22.19
CA TYR A 49 -6.65 -7.42 -21.16
C TYR A 49 -7.65 -6.62 -20.32
N ILE A 50 -7.28 -5.45 -19.83
CA ILE A 50 -8.15 -4.54 -19.05
C ILE A 50 -9.37 -4.13 -19.87
N ALA A 51 -9.19 -3.77 -21.14
CA ALA A 51 -10.28 -3.41 -22.03
C ALA A 51 -11.27 -4.57 -22.26
N GLY A 52 -10.76 -5.81 -22.20
CA GLY A 52 -11.54 -7.04 -22.38
C GLY A 52 -12.33 -7.48 -21.14
N LEU A 53 -12.00 -7.00 -19.94
CA LEU A 53 -12.69 -7.40 -18.71
C LEU A 53 -14.18 -7.04 -18.72
N ARG A 54 -15.01 -7.93 -18.19
CA ARG A 54 -16.47 -7.74 -18.05
C ARG A 54 -16.88 -8.12 -16.64
N ASP A 55 -17.17 -7.11 -15.82
CA ASP A 55 -17.74 -7.22 -14.48
C ASP A 55 -18.34 -5.86 -14.12
N ASP A 56 -19.55 -5.84 -13.58
CA ASP A 56 -20.30 -4.61 -13.29
C ASP A 56 -19.65 -3.77 -12.17
N ARG A 57 -18.79 -4.38 -11.36
CA ARG A 57 -18.01 -3.69 -10.33
C ARG A 57 -16.85 -2.85 -10.91
N ILE A 58 -16.46 -3.08 -12.16
CA ILE A 58 -15.45 -2.26 -12.84
C ILE A 58 -16.13 -1.00 -13.40
N VAL A 59 -16.04 0.08 -12.62
CA VAL A 59 -16.75 1.34 -12.94
C VAL A 59 -15.95 2.23 -13.88
N GLU A 60 -14.62 2.08 -13.93
CA GLU A 60 -13.77 2.92 -14.75
C GLU A 60 -12.50 2.21 -15.21
N ARG A 61 -12.06 2.50 -16.43
CA ARG A 61 -10.82 2.00 -17.04
C ARG A 61 -10.07 3.17 -17.64
N HIS A 62 -8.89 3.44 -17.12
CA HIS A 62 -8.00 4.47 -17.64
C HIS A 62 -6.77 3.80 -18.27
N LEU A 63 -6.66 3.91 -19.59
CA LEU A 63 -5.57 3.31 -20.36
C LEU A 63 -4.64 4.44 -20.83
N ASN A 64 -3.58 4.68 -20.08
CA ASN A 64 -2.63 5.73 -20.39
C ASN A 64 -1.67 5.29 -21.51
N PRO A 65 -1.29 6.21 -22.41
CA PRO A 65 -0.32 5.92 -23.45
C PRO A 65 1.12 5.85 -22.93
N THR A 66 1.40 6.39 -21.75
CA THR A 66 2.75 6.47 -21.16
C THR A 66 2.70 6.32 -19.64
N ASN A 67 3.81 5.91 -19.03
CA ASN A 67 3.92 5.82 -17.58
C ASN A 67 4.06 7.21 -16.95
N VAL A 68 3.06 7.62 -16.19
CA VAL A 68 3.00 8.90 -15.44
C VAL A 68 3.38 8.73 -13.97
N GLY A 69 3.81 7.53 -13.57
CA GLY A 69 4.13 7.18 -12.17
C GLY A 69 2.87 6.81 -11.37
N GLN A 70 3.06 6.58 -10.07
CA GLN A 70 1.96 6.09 -9.21
C GLN A 70 1.16 7.22 -8.54
N TYR A 71 1.67 8.44 -8.50
CA TYR A 71 1.01 9.55 -7.79
C TYR A 71 -0.12 10.18 -8.59
N GLU A 72 0.02 10.29 -9.90
CA GLU A 72 -1.00 10.88 -10.75
C GLU A 72 -2.31 10.08 -10.71
N PRO A 73 -2.31 8.74 -10.93
CA PRO A 73 -3.51 7.94 -10.76
C PRO A 73 -4.09 7.99 -9.35
N TRP A 74 -3.25 8.01 -8.31
CA TRP A 74 -3.70 8.14 -6.93
C TRP A 74 -4.42 9.46 -6.67
N HIS A 75 -3.82 10.59 -7.09
CA HIS A 75 -4.43 11.91 -6.94
C HIS A 75 -5.72 12.05 -7.74
N TRP A 76 -5.73 11.52 -8.97
CA TRP A 76 -6.92 11.48 -9.79
C TRP A 76 -8.05 10.71 -9.09
N PHE A 77 -7.77 9.53 -8.59
CA PHE A 77 -8.73 8.69 -7.86
C PHE A 77 -9.27 9.40 -6.62
N VAL A 78 -8.40 9.89 -5.74
CA VAL A 78 -8.82 10.53 -4.48
C VAL A 78 -9.65 11.79 -4.74
N LYS A 79 -9.34 12.56 -5.78
CA LYS A 79 -10.14 13.74 -6.19
C LYS A 79 -11.50 13.35 -6.73
N GLY A 80 -11.55 12.36 -7.62
CA GLY A 80 -12.75 11.98 -8.35
C GLY A 80 -13.68 11.02 -7.59
N CYS A 81 -13.18 10.27 -6.61
CA CYS A 81 -13.94 9.27 -5.90
C CYS A 81 -15.16 9.87 -5.18
N THR A 82 -16.35 9.32 -5.41
CA THR A 82 -17.62 9.81 -4.86
C THR A 82 -18.17 8.99 -3.71
N THR A 83 -17.55 7.85 -3.37
CA THR A 83 -17.93 7.02 -2.23
C THR A 83 -17.40 7.58 -0.91
N GLY A 84 -17.92 7.10 0.23
CA GLY A 84 -17.45 7.51 1.55
C GLY A 84 -16.10 6.88 1.92
N VAL A 85 -15.81 5.69 1.38
CA VAL A 85 -14.62 4.88 1.66
C VAL A 85 -13.94 4.54 0.35
N GLY A 86 -12.62 4.59 0.35
CA GLY A 86 -11.83 4.16 -0.80
C GLY A 86 -10.41 3.85 -0.42
N GLY A 87 -9.67 3.26 -1.35
CA GLY A 87 -8.30 2.88 -1.12
C GLY A 87 -7.63 2.28 -2.34
N LYS A 88 -6.62 1.48 -2.08
CA LYS A 88 -5.74 0.93 -3.10
C LYS A 88 -5.58 -0.57 -2.93
N LEU A 89 -5.49 -1.25 -4.06
CA LEU A 89 -5.01 -2.64 -4.18
C LEU A 89 -3.99 -2.68 -5.30
N ASP A 90 -2.77 -3.13 -5.02
CA ASP A 90 -1.74 -3.30 -6.05
C ASP A 90 -1.98 -4.56 -6.87
N ASP A 91 -1.44 -4.56 -8.07
CA ASP A 91 -1.64 -5.58 -9.10
C ASP A 91 -0.99 -6.94 -8.79
N ASP A 92 -0.26 -7.02 -7.71
CA ASP A 92 0.44 -8.23 -7.24
C ASP A 92 -0.03 -8.72 -5.87
N ILE A 93 -1.14 -8.22 -5.35
CA ILE A 93 -1.64 -8.55 -4.02
C ILE A 93 -2.95 -9.36 -4.10
N LEU A 94 -2.96 -10.51 -3.42
CA LEU A 94 -4.15 -11.33 -3.25
C LEU A 94 -4.68 -11.12 -1.84
N GLY A 95 -5.70 -10.28 -1.68
CA GLY A 95 -6.33 -10.00 -0.39
C GLY A 95 -7.24 -11.15 0.06
N GLU A 96 -7.39 -11.36 1.36
CA GLU A 96 -8.36 -12.29 1.92
C GLU A 96 -9.79 -11.91 1.53
N ALA A 97 -10.64 -12.89 1.23
CA ALA A 97 -12.02 -12.62 0.84
C ALA A 97 -12.78 -11.81 1.91
N GLY A 98 -13.56 -10.81 1.49
CA GLY A 98 -14.37 -9.97 2.37
C GLY A 98 -13.60 -8.84 3.08
N TRP A 99 -12.29 -8.69 2.88
CA TRP A 99 -11.51 -7.65 3.55
C TRP A 99 -12.04 -6.24 3.29
N MET A 100 -12.52 -5.97 2.07
CA MET A 100 -13.04 -4.65 1.68
C MET A 100 -14.28 -4.27 2.47
N THR A 101 -15.26 -5.18 2.54
CA THR A 101 -16.50 -4.97 3.30
C THR A 101 -16.17 -4.76 4.78
N ARG A 102 -15.35 -5.65 5.36
CA ARG A 102 -14.97 -5.55 6.76
C ARG A 102 -14.30 -4.22 7.11
N PHE A 103 -13.34 -3.78 6.30
CA PHE A 103 -12.63 -2.52 6.56
C PHE A 103 -13.53 -1.30 6.32
N ALA A 104 -14.41 -1.36 5.31
CA ALA A 104 -15.37 -0.30 5.06
C ALA A 104 -16.35 -0.15 6.24
N ASP A 105 -16.90 -1.25 6.75
CA ASP A 105 -17.80 -1.25 7.91
C ASP A 105 -17.13 -0.64 9.14
N MET A 106 -15.88 -1.03 9.44
CA MET A 106 -15.10 -0.45 10.54
C MET A 106 -14.89 1.05 10.38
N LEU A 107 -14.49 1.50 9.18
CA LEU A 107 -14.28 2.92 8.87
C LEU A 107 -15.57 3.75 8.98
N VAL A 108 -16.70 3.15 8.65
CA VAL A 108 -18.02 3.82 8.78
C VAL A 108 -18.45 3.89 10.24
N ALA A 109 -18.28 2.79 10.99
CA ALA A 109 -18.70 2.70 12.38
C ALA A 109 -17.86 3.62 13.29
N GLU A 110 -16.55 3.69 13.08
CA GLU A 110 -15.63 4.36 13.99
C GLU A 110 -14.86 5.49 13.31
N PRO A 111 -15.25 6.76 13.55
CA PRO A 111 -14.60 7.93 12.96
C PRO A 111 -13.14 8.13 13.42
N GLN A 112 -12.70 7.45 14.46
CA GLN A 112 -11.32 7.50 14.94
C GLN A 112 -10.34 6.73 14.06
N PHE A 113 -10.80 5.80 13.21
CA PHE A 113 -9.91 5.10 12.30
C PHE A 113 -9.38 6.02 11.19
N GLY A 114 -8.09 5.90 10.92
CA GLY A 114 -7.40 6.56 9.81
C GLY A 114 -7.38 5.68 8.57
N LEU A 115 -6.37 4.80 8.49
CA LEU A 115 -6.19 3.81 7.43
C LEU A 115 -6.23 2.40 8.01
N LEU A 116 -6.93 1.52 7.34
CA LEU A 116 -6.96 0.09 7.65
C LEU A 116 -6.30 -0.70 6.51
N GLY A 117 -5.31 -1.51 6.83
CA GLY A 117 -4.58 -2.32 5.86
C GLY A 117 -4.61 -3.81 6.19
N ALA A 118 -4.24 -4.66 5.21
CA ALA A 118 -4.02 -6.07 5.43
C ALA A 118 -2.52 -6.36 5.64
N TRP A 119 -2.22 -7.43 6.38
CA TRP A 119 -0.87 -7.91 6.62
C TRP A 119 -0.34 -8.61 5.37
N VAL A 120 0.71 -8.06 4.78
CA VAL A 120 1.27 -8.52 3.49
C VAL A 120 2.53 -9.37 3.64
N PHE A 121 2.98 -9.54 4.85
CA PHE A 121 4.07 -10.46 5.17
C PHE A 121 3.54 -11.88 5.37
N LEU A 122 4.42 -12.85 5.55
CA LEU A 122 3.98 -14.23 5.75
C LEU A 122 3.16 -14.36 7.05
N PRO A 123 2.13 -15.23 7.08
CA PRO A 123 1.31 -15.42 8.30
C PRO A 123 2.13 -15.80 9.53
N GLU A 124 3.19 -16.58 9.38
CA GLU A 124 4.10 -17.00 10.45
C GLU A 124 4.98 -15.86 11.00
N GLU A 125 5.05 -14.73 10.33
CA GLU A 125 5.73 -13.52 10.79
C GLU A 125 4.84 -12.66 11.69
N TRP A 126 3.54 -12.99 11.82
CA TRP A 126 2.65 -12.38 12.78
C TRP A 126 2.79 -13.04 14.16
N ASP A 127 3.21 -12.26 15.14
CA ASP A 127 3.30 -12.68 16.55
C ASP A 127 2.45 -11.76 17.44
N ALA A 128 1.29 -12.27 17.87
CA ALA A 128 0.36 -11.53 18.72
C ALA A 128 0.96 -11.16 20.10
N GLY A 129 1.89 -11.96 20.61
CA GLY A 129 2.57 -11.68 21.87
C GLY A 129 3.49 -10.48 21.76
N VAL A 130 4.29 -10.41 20.70
CA VAL A 130 5.15 -9.26 20.38
C VAL A 130 4.30 -8.03 20.08
N ALA A 131 3.22 -8.17 19.30
CA ALA A 131 2.33 -7.09 18.90
C ALA A 131 1.48 -6.51 20.05
N ALA A 132 1.32 -7.21 21.18
CA ALA A 132 0.36 -6.90 22.24
C ALA A 132 0.43 -5.46 22.75
N HIS A 133 1.63 -4.87 22.82
CA HIS A 133 1.82 -3.49 23.29
C HIS A 133 1.23 -2.42 22.37
N LYS A 134 0.86 -2.78 21.14
CA LYS A 134 0.26 -1.90 20.12
C LYS A 134 -1.19 -2.24 19.81
N ILE A 135 -1.77 -3.28 20.44
CA ILE A 135 -3.17 -3.62 20.26
C ILE A 135 -4.03 -2.58 20.98
N ARG A 136 -5.06 -2.08 20.29
CA ARG A 136 -6.01 -1.09 20.78
C ARG A 136 -7.43 -1.54 20.51
N CYS A 137 -8.32 -1.25 21.47
CA CYS A 137 -9.77 -1.32 21.26
C CYS A 137 -10.28 0.06 20.83
N VAL A 138 -11.08 0.09 19.78
CA VAL A 138 -11.75 1.28 19.24
C VAL A 138 -13.20 0.91 18.98
N GLY A 139 -14.15 1.40 19.82
CA GLY A 139 -15.50 0.88 19.83
C GLY A 139 -15.51 -0.63 20.07
N ASP A 140 -16.22 -1.36 19.23
CA ASP A 140 -16.31 -2.82 19.29
C ASP A 140 -15.18 -3.55 18.53
N TYR A 141 -14.19 -2.82 18.05
CA TYR A 141 -13.12 -3.38 17.20
C TYR A 141 -11.77 -3.39 17.90
N GLU A 142 -10.99 -4.42 17.61
CA GLU A 142 -9.58 -4.47 17.95
C GLU A 142 -8.71 -4.18 16.71
N ILE A 143 -7.64 -3.43 16.90
CA ILE A 143 -6.68 -3.10 15.86
C ILE A 143 -5.24 -3.24 16.39
N PHE A 144 -4.37 -3.87 15.63
CA PHE A 144 -2.94 -3.71 15.78
C PHE A 144 -2.56 -2.34 15.20
N GLN A 145 -2.40 -1.34 16.10
CA GLN A 145 -2.08 0.01 15.70
C GLN A 145 -0.70 0.08 15.07
N ASN A 146 -0.61 0.71 13.91
CA ASN A 146 0.67 1.01 13.27
C ASN A 146 0.57 2.34 12.53
N VAL A 147 1.68 3.10 12.50
CA VAL A 147 1.70 4.39 11.77
C VAL A 147 1.56 4.14 10.27
N TRP A 148 2.22 3.12 9.77
CA TRP A 148 2.13 2.73 8.36
C TRP A 148 1.30 1.46 8.21
N VAL A 149 0.37 1.47 7.29
CA VAL A 149 -0.20 0.27 6.72
C VAL A 149 0.48 -0.04 5.39
N ALA A 150 0.38 -1.28 4.93
CA ALA A 150 0.94 -1.65 3.63
C ALA A 150 0.32 -0.79 2.52
N GLY A 151 1.15 -0.02 1.81
CA GLY A 151 0.70 0.89 0.75
C GLY A 151 0.09 0.19 -0.47
N CYS A 152 0.18 -1.12 -0.53
CA CYS A 152 -0.33 -1.96 -1.61
C CYS A 152 -1.75 -2.51 -1.37
N ILE A 153 -2.26 -2.46 -0.12
CA ILE A 153 -3.62 -2.89 0.22
C ILE A 153 -4.13 -2.17 1.46
N PHE A 154 -5.02 -1.20 1.27
CA PHE A 154 -5.62 -0.46 2.37
C PHE A 154 -6.91 0.25 1.96
N LEU A 155 -7.71 0.61 2.97
CA LEU A 155 -8.84 1.53 2.88
C LEU A 155 -8.70 2.69 3.86
N GLY A 156 -9.34 3.80 3.52
CA GLY A 156 -9.54 4.96 4.38
C GLY A 156 -10.81 5.72 3.98
N ARG A 157 -11.28 6.61 4.84
CA ARG A 157 -12.34 7.54 4.42
C ARG A 157 -11.80 8.48 3.35
N ILE A 158 -12.56 8.70 2.29
CA ILE A 158 -12.14 9.55 1.19
C ILE A 158 -11.86 10.99 1.65
N GLU A 159 -12.60 11.50 2.60
CA GLU A 159 -12.32 12.82 3.18
C GLU A 159 -10.96 12.89 3.88
N THR A 160 -10.57 11.81 4.61
CA THR A 160 -9.25 11.68 5.22
C THR A 160 -8.16 11.63 4.15
N LEU A 161 -8.35 10.80 3.13
CA LEU A 161 -7.41 10.71 2.01
C LEU A 161 -7.27 12.06 1.29
N ARG A 162 -8.36 12.76 1.00
CA ARG A 162 -8.32 14.11 0.41
C ARG A 162 -7.55 15.10 1.26
N ARG A 163 -7.78 15.06 2.57
CA ARG A 163 -7.12 15.99 3.50
C ARG A 163 -5.60 15.79 3.54
N PHE A 164 -5.13 14.55 3.48
CA PHE A 164 -3.71 14.24 3.73
C PHE A 164 -2.93 13.89 2.47
N SER A 165 -3.55 13.33 1.43
CA SER A 165 -2.86 12.95 0.19
C SER A 165 -2.74 14.06 -0.83
N LEU A 166 -3.60 15.09 -0.79
CA LEU A 166 -3.66 16.12 -1.83
C LEU A 166 -2.94 17.43 -1.47
N HIS A 167 -2.49 17.61 -0.24
CA HIS A 167 -2.05 18.92 0.26
C HIS A 167 -0.55 19.20 0.18
N ASP A 168 0.27 18.20 -0.10
CA ASP A 168 1.70 18.42 -0.23
C ASP A 168 2.26 17.88 -1.55
N PRO A 169 2.43 18.75 -2.58
CA PRO A 169 3.04 18.34 -3.85
C PRO A 169 4.52 17.95 -3.70
N LEU A 170 5.13 18.22 -2.54
CA LEU A 170 6.50 17.83 -2.19
C LEU A 170 6.53 16.58 -1.30
N ALA A 171 5.41 16.17 -0.73
CA ALA A 171 5.25 14.92 0.00
C ALA A 171 5.27 13.75 -1.00
N ARG A 172 6.44 13.39 -1.44
CA ARG A 172 6.66 12.24 -2.29
C ARG A 172 6.77 11.00 -1.41
N GLY A 173 5.63 10.35 -1.14
CA GLY A 173 5.61 9.02 -0.55
C GLY A 173 4.56 8.81 0.54
N VAL A 174 3.92 7.66 0.45
CA VAL A 174 2.97 7.08 1.42
C VAL A 174 3.39 7.27 2.90
N PRO A 175 4.69 7.18 3.30
CA PRO A 175 5.07 7.38 4.70
C PRO A 175 4.72 8.74 5.29
N ILE A 176 4.72 9.81 4.51
CA ILE A 176 4.45 11.18 5.01
C ILE A 176 2.96 11.34 5.29
N GLU A 177 2.12 10.83 4.40
CA GLU A 177 0.65 10.87 4.54
C GLU A 177 0.20 10.09 5.79
N HIS A 178 0.72 8.89 5.98
CA HIS A 178 0.38 8.03 7.13
C HIS A 178 0.77 8.68 8.47
N LYS A 179 1.95 9.30 8.54
CA LYS A 179 2.36 10.07 9.73
C LYS A 179 1.44 11.25 10.00
N ALA A 180 1.05 12.00 8.97
CA ALA A 180 0.16 13.14 9.11
C ALA A 180 -1.21 12.71 9.63
N ILE A 181 -1.75 11.60 9.17
CA ILE A 181 -2.99 10.99 9.65
C ILE A 181 -2.87 10.63 11.13
N THR A 182 -1.79 9.94 11.54
CA THR A 182 -1.56 9.56 12.94
C THR A 182 -1.35 10.79 13.83
N ARG A 183 -0.62 11.82 13.38
CA ARG A 183 -0.42 13.07 14.11
C ARG A 183 -1.71 13.89 14.27
N ALA A 184 -2.67 13.69 13.38
CA ALA A 184 -4.01 14.27 13.51
C ALA A 184 -4.89 13.53 14.53
N GLY A 185 -4.36 12.53 15.23
CA GLY A 185 -5.06 11.76 16.25
C GLY A 185 -5.88 10.58 15.73
N LEU A 186 -5.77 10.26 14.42
CA LEU A 186 -6.44 9.10 13.85
C LEU A 186 -5.62 7.84 14.06
N ILE A 187 -6.30 6.71 14.23
CA ILE A 187 -5.72 5.40 14.51
C ILE A 187 -5.67 4.61 13.20
N SER A 188 -4.47 4.34 12.71
CA SER A 188 -4.24 3.48 11.55
C SER A 188 -3.64 2.14 12.00
N GLY A 189 -3.81 1.10 11.18
CA GLY A 189 -3.22 -0.21 11.48
C GLY A 189 -3.93 -1.37 10.78
N TYR A 190 -3.83 -2.52 11.41
CA TYR A 190 -4.32 -3.79 10.90
C TYR A 190 -5.46 -4.31 11.79
N PRO A 191 -6.69 -4.47 11.25
CA PRO A 191 -7.82 -5.00 12.00
C PRO A 191 -7.59 -6.42 12.55
N LEU A 192 -8.06 -6.69 13.76
CA LEU A 192 -8.03 -8.02 14.34
C LEU A 192 -9.44 -8.67 14.34
N PRO A 193 -9.56 -9.98 14.09
CA PRO A 193 -8.49 -10.92 13.69
C PRO A 193 -7.74 -10.43 12.47
N MET A 194 -6.42 -10.74 12.37
CA MET A 194 -5.58 -10.28 11.27
C MET A 194 -6.17 -10.68 9.92
N SER A 195 -6.28 -9.72 8.98
CA SER A 195 -6.50 -10.01 7.56
C SER A 195 -5.16 -10.16 6.88
N PHE A 196 -4.93 -11.31 6.28
CA PHE A 196 -3.71 -11.59 5.54
C PHE A 196 -3.90 -11.31 4.05
N ALA A 197 -2.82 -10.87 3.41
CA ALA A 197 -2.79 -10.72 1.97
C ALA A 197 -1.49 -11.31 1.41
N HIS A 198 -1.60 -12.08 0.33
CA HIS A 198 -0.45 -12.71 -0.28
C HIS A 198 0.19 -11.75 -1.29
N ASN A 199 1.45 -11.38 -1.03
CA ASN A 199 2.25 -10.59 -1.97
C ASN A 199 2.93 -11.53 -2.97
N GLN A 200 2.51 -11.47 -4.23
CA GLN A 200 3.07 -12.31 -5.31
C GLN A 200 4.52 -11.93 -5.64
N ASP A 201 4.94 -10.70 -5.36
CA ASP A 201 6.30 -10.20 -5.63
C ASP A 201 7.27 -10.40 -4.45
N ASP A 202 6.81 -11.06 -3.37
CA ASP A 202 7.71 -11.55 -2.31
C ASP A 202 8.54 -12.71 -2.87
N PRO A 203 9.88 -12.71 -2.76
CA PRO A 203 10.71 -13.82 -3.24
C PRO A 203 10.34 -15.19 -2.65
N ARG A 204 9.66 -15.24 -1.51
CA ARG A 204 9.18 -16.47 -0.87
C ARG A 204 7.85 -16.97 -1.46
N SER A 205 7.21 -16.14 -2.30
CA SER A 205 5.99 -16.51 -3.02
C SER A 205 6.32 -17.45 -4.19
N PRO A 206 5.53 -18.54 -4.41
CA PRO A 206 5.68 -19.40 -5.56
C PRO A 206 5.39 -18.70 -6.89
N TYR A 207 4.77 -17.54 -6.86
CA TYR A 207 4.43 -16.73 -8.03
C TYR A 207 5.50 -15.71 -8.40
N CYS A 208 6.50 -15.51 -7.54
CA CYS A 208 7.48 -14.45 -7.72
C CYS A 208 8.34 -14.65 -8.95
N ARG A 209 8.29 -13.68 -9.88
CA ARG A 209 9.05 -13.71 -11.13
C ARG A 209 10.56 -13.59 -10.91
N MET A 210 10.98 -12.98 -9.79
CA MET A 210 12.39 -12.84 -9.43
C MET A 210 13.09 -14.20 -9.22
N ASN A 211 12.34 -15.26 -8.91
CA ASN A 211 12.87 -16.60 -8.69
C ASN A 211 13.12 -17.40 -10.00
N ARG A 212 12.73 -16.86 -11.14
CA ARG A 212 12.97 -17.47 -12.46
C ARG A 212 14.45 -17.32 -12.85
N PRO A 213 14.99 -18.20 -13.72
CA PRO A 213 16.34 -18.00 -14.26
C PRO A 213 16.50 -16.59 -14.85
N GLY A 214 17.47 -15.80 -14.38
CA GLY A 214 17.65 -14.39 -14.76
C GLY A 214 16.57 -13.43 -14.26
N GLY A 215 15.60 -13.92 -13.48
CA GLY A 215 14.45 -13.13 -13.03
C GLY A 215 14.81 -11.99 -12.08
N TRP A 216 15.83 -12.16 -11.25
CA TRP A 216 16.29 -11.09 -10.37
C TRP A 216 16.71 -9.84 -11.16
N ASP A 217 17.53 -9.99 -12.16
CA ASP A 217 18.03 -8.88 -12.96
C ASP A 217 16.92 -8.19 -13.76
N GLN A 218 15.94 -8.96 -14.20
CA GLN A 218 14.86 -8.49 -15.07
C GLN A 218 13.67 -7.91 -14.28
N PHE A 219 13.29 -8.55 -13.18
CA PHE A 219 12.02 -8.29 -12.48
C PHE A 219 12.17 -7.80 -11.05
N ALA A 220 13.41 -7.56 -10.56
CA ALA A 220 13.57 -7.11 -9.18
C ALA A 220 12.66 -5.92 -8.87
N ALA A 221 11.94 -6.03 -7.75
CA ALA A 221 11.03 -5.01 -7.27
C ALA A 221 11.73 -3.65 -7.13
N TYR A 222 10.98 -2.56 -7.30
CA TYR A 222 11.53 -1.20 -7.18
C TYR A 222 12.27 -1.02 -5.85
N THR A 223 11.69 -1.48 -4.74
CA THR A 223 12.31 -1.44 -3.41
C THR A 223 13.63 -2.19 -3.37
N ALA A 224 13.68 -3.39 -3.95
CA ALA A 224 14.90 -4.20 -4.01
C ALA A 224 16.02 -3.51 -4.78
N ARG A 225 15.69 -2.86 -5.90
CA ARG A 225 16.67 -2.09 -6.70
C ARG A 225 17.16 -0.84 -5.96
N MET A 226 16.28 -0.11 -5.31
CA MET A 226 16.62 1.10 -4.57
C MET A 226 17.51 0.82 -3.36
N GLN A 227 17.29 -0.31 -2.67
CA GLN A 227 18.10 -0.77 -1.54
C GLN A 227 19.37 -1.51 -1.98
N LYS A 228 19.52 -1.80 -3.29
CA LYS A 228 20.70 -2.46 -3.89
C LYS A 228 20.97 -3.85 -3.31
N PHE A 229 19.94 -4.63 -3.04
CA PHE A 229 20.10 -6.02 -2.62
C PHE A 229 20.78 -6.84 -3.73
N SER A 230 21.60 -7.79 -3.32
CA SER A 230 22.38 -8.65 -4.23
C SER A 230 21.56 -9.78 -4.86
N GLY A 231 20.41 -10.11 -4.29
CA GLY A 231 19.57 -11.20 -4.78
C GLY A 231 18.28 -11.38 -3.96
N PRO A 232 17.45 -12.34 -4.39
CA PRO A 232 16.15 -12.57 -3.78
C PRO A 232 16.23 -13.03 -2.31
N GLU A 233 17.30 -13.72 -1.93
CA GLU A 233 17.50 -14.17 -0.54
C GLU A 233 17.74 -12.99 0.40
N GLU A 234 18.62 -12.07 0.06
CA GLU A 234 18.88 -10.88 0.86
C GLU A 234 17.62 -10.00 0.98
N TYR A 235 16.87 -9.89 -0.11
CA TYR A 235 15.60 -9.19 -0.13
C TYR A 235 14.55 -9.86 0.76
N SER A 236 14.43 -11.19 0.72
CA SER A 236 13.54 -11.96 1.62
C SER A 236 13.86 -11.74 3.10
N GLN A 237 15.15 -11.76 3.44
CA GLN A 237 15.60 -11.52 4.81
C GLN A 237 15.30 -10.08 5.26
N TRP A 238 15.37 -9.13 4.34
CA TRP A 238 14.99 -7.74 4.63
C TRP A 238 13.48 -7.62 4.88
N ILE A 239 12.63 -8.27 4.06
CA ILE A 239 11.17 -8.28 4.25
C ILE A 239 10.82 -8.89 5.62
N ALA A 240 11.44 -10.01 6.00
CA ALA A 240 11.21 -10.65 7.29
C ALA A 240 11.63 -9.74 8.47
N ARG A 241 12.74 -9.00 8.34
CA ARG A 241 13.14 -8.00 9.35
C ARG A 241 12.14 -6.85 9.41
N ASP A 242 11.66 -6.34 8.27
CA ASP A 242 10.68 -5.26 8.23
C ASP A 242 9.37 -5.66 8.92
N ALA A 243 8.90 -6.91 8.72
CA ALA A 243 7.76 -7.47 9.45
C ALA A 243 7.98 -7.42 10.96
N ARG A 244 9.15 -7.84 11.42
CA ARG A 244 9.51 -7.83 12.85
C ARG A 244 9.61 -6.42 13.41
N ASP A 245 10.27 -5.52 12.68
CA ASP A 245 10.40 -4.11 13.08
C ASP A 245 9.04 -3.44 13.23
N ILE A 246 8.07 -3.79 12.35
CA ILE A 246 6.69 -3.32 12.45
C ILE A 246 6.04 -3.82 13.75
N LEU A 247 6.27 -5.06 14.17
CA LEU A 247 5.71 -5.61 15.41
C LEU A 247 6.33 -4.94 16.64
N GLU A 248 7.64 -4.79 16.67
CA GLU A 248 8.41 -4.38 17.85
C GLU A 248 8.45 -2.85 18.06
N THR A 249 8.46 -2.05 16.98
CA THR A 249 8.67 -0.60 17.09
C THR A 249 7.45 0.13 17.65
N PRO A 250 7.59 0.84 18.79
CA PRO A 250 6.50 1.64 19.36
C PRO A 250 6.01 2.75 18.42
N ILE A 251 4.74 3.13 18.53
CA ILE A 251 4.13 4.19 17.71
C ILE A 251 4.91 5.51 17.78
N ALA A 252 5.36 5.89 18.98
CA ALA A 252 6.13 7.13 19.17
C ALA A 252 7.44 7.12 18.37
N ASP A 253 8.14 5.97 18.34
CA ASP A 253 9.39 5.83 17.61
C ASP A 253 9.14 5.78 16.09
N GLN A 254 8.07 5.12 15.65
CA GLN A 254 7.65 5.14 14.26
C GLN A 254 7.39 6.57 13.75
N LEU A 255 6.77 7.43 14.55
CA LEU A 255 6.54 8.83 14.18
C LEU A 255 7.82 9.62 13.97
N ASN A 256 8.93 9.20 14.57
CA ASN A 256 10.25 9.83 14.42
C ASN A 256 11.04 9.28 13.22
N LEU A 257 10.67 8.11 12.67
CA LEU A 257 11.30 7.59 11.45
C LEU A 257 10.94 8.46 10.25
N PHE A 258 11.85 8.53 9.27
CA PHE A 258 11.64 9.27 8.00
C PHE A 258 11.27 10.75 8.16
N GLU A 259 11.71 11.41 9.23
CA GLU A 259 11.57 12.87 9.33
C GLU A 259 12.27 13.52 8.13
N PRO A 260 11.62 14.43 7.42
CA PRO A 260 12.29 15.19 6.38
C PRO A 260 13.43 15.98 7.05
N PRO A 261 14.62 16.03 6.42
CA PRO A 261 15.74 16.75 7.01
C PRO A 261 15.32 18.20 7.28
N THR A 262 15.58 18.67 8.50
CA THR A 262 15.34 20.07 8.88
C THR A 262 16.06 21.02 7.93
N THR A 263 15.63 22.28 7.87
CA THR A 263 16.29 23.30 7.05
C THR A 263 17.79 23.37 7.34
N ALA A 264 18.18 23.26 8.61
CA ALA A 264 19.59 23.22 9.02
C ALA A 264 20.31 21.99 8.45
N GLN A 265 19.71 20.81 8.53
CA GLN A 265 20.27 19.57 7.95
C GLN A 265 20.39 19.64 6.42
N ARG A 266 19.41 20.28 5.73
CA ARG A 266 19.48 20.51 4.28
C ARG A 266 20.63 21.43 3.92
N ILE A 267 20.83 22.51 4.67
CA ILE A 267 21.95 23.44 4.49
C ILE A 267 23.29 22.71 4.72
N ILE A 268 23.41 21.94 5.79
CA ILE A 268 24.61 21.16 6.11
C ILE A 268 24.93 20.15 5.00
N ARG A 269 23.93 19.42 4.50
CA ARG A 269 24.11 18.49 3.37
C ARG A 269 24.56 19.21 2.10
N LYS A 270 24.00 20.40 1.82
CA LYS A 270 24.41 21.22 0.67
C LYS A 270 25.86 21.70 0.82
N LEU A 271 26.26 22.17 2.00
CA LEU A 271 27.63 22.59 2.28
C LEU A 271 28.61 21.41 2.21
N LYS A 272 28.27 20.23 2.74
CA LYS A 272 29.11 19.02 2.61
C LYS A 272 29.33 18.64 1.14
N ARG A 273 28.32 18.72 0.29
CA ARG A 273 28.46 18.47 -1.16
C ARG A 273 29.37 19.48 -1.84
N LEU A 274 29.25 20.76 -1.49
CA LEU A 274 30.12 21.81 -2.02
C LEU A 274 31.59 21.69 -1.60
N LEU A 275 31.81 21.11 -0.42
CA LEU A 275 33.17 20.91 0.14
C LEU A 275 33.76 19.54 -0.22
N GLY A 276 33.13 18.74 -1.11
CA GLY A 276 33.66 17.47 -1.58
C GLY A 276 33.75 16.37 -0.51
N ARG A 277 33.05 16.51 0.63
CA ARG A 277 33.06 15.49 1.70
C ARG A 277 31.94 14.47 1.46
N PRO A 278 32.20 13.15 1.58
CA PRO A 278 31.18 12.13 1.42
C PRO A 278 30.06 12.35 2.45
N THR A 279 28.81 12.24 1.97
CA THR A 279 27.62 12.24 2.84
C THR A 279 27.48 10.84 3.44
N SER A 280 27.87 10.64 4.68
CA SER A 280 27.47 9.49 5.49
C SER A 280 26.01 9.58 5.86
#